data_8c9a526513e9f7a191fad9a9969be2e8
#
_entry.id   8c9a526513e9f7a191fad9a9969be2e8
#
_cell.length_a   1.000
_cell.length_b   1.000
_cell.length_c   1.000
_cell.angle_alpha   90.00
_cell.angle_beta   90.00
_cell.angle_gamma   90.00
#
_symmetry.space_group_name_H-M   'P 1'
#
loop_
_entity.id
_entity.type
_entity.pdbx_description
1 polymer ?
#
loop_
_entity_poly.entity_id
_entity_poly.type
_entity_poly.pdbx_seq_one_letter_code
_entity_poly.pdbx_strand_id
1 'polypeptide(L)'
;MAKRGYTRDTIRGGASDWDVSRPFSSYLRLLLTLLVHPARFFELLPKVPDVRAPALFLAFSGFPAAVVWFFLAGLYPALVALVLPLPLSVPLAGLYHVGALGGRYGFGVTWRALAYPLGFVLPFAAVPVVRWAALAWAAALLVPLGVVKAQGVPAWRGILLGLVAAALIVATALVV
;
A
#
# COMPACT_ATOMS: atom_id res chain seq x y z
N MET A 1 6.05 14.72 29.28
CA MET A 1 5.72 14.36 27.89
C MET A 1 4.22 14.62 27.67
N ALA A 2 3.87 15.69 26.97
CA ALA A 2 2.48 16.01 26.69
C ALA A 2 1.90 14.96 25.72
N LYS A 3 0.85 14.25 26.14
CA LYS A 3 0.00 13.44 25.25
C LYS A 3 -0.57 14.39 24.19
N ARG A 4 -0.06 14.35 22.96
CA ARG A 4 -0.68 15.04 21.84
C ARG A 4 -2.08 14.43 21.68
N GLY A 5 -3.10 15.17 22.11
CA GLY A 5 -4.48 14.79 21.91
C GLY A 5 -4.77 14.63 20.42
N TYR A 6 -5.44 13.56 20.06
CA TYR A 6 -5.97 13.40 18.71
C TYR A 6 -7.00 14.50 18.47
N THR A 7 -6.74 15.41 17.57
CA THR A 7 -7.76 16.35 17.10
C THR A 7 -8.71 15.61 16.17
N ARG A 8 -9.98 16.04 16.07
CA ARG A 8 -10.96 15.46 15.16
C ARG A 8 -10.45 15.41 13.71
N ASP A 9 -9.62 16.37 13.32
CA ASP A 9 -9.02 16.45 11.98
C ASP A 9 -7.94 15.37 11.74
N THR A 10 -7.18 14.98 12.77
CA THR A 10 -6.24 13.86 12.73
C THR A 10 -6.93 12.51 12.63
N ILE A 11 -8.17 12.41 13.15
CA ILE A 11 -8.96 11.19 13.13
C ILE A 11 -9.73 11.05 11.81
N ARG A 12 -10.26 12.15 11.26
CA ARG A 12 -11.10 12.14 10.05
C ARG A 12 -10.35 12.08 8.72
N GLY A 13 -9.03 12.09 8.77
CA GLY A 13 -8.22 11.96 7.56
C GLY A 13 -8.22 13.25 6.75
N GLY A 14 -7.07 13.90 6.75
CA GLY A 14 -6.76 14.91 5.75
C GLY A 14 -6.78 14.31 4.33
N ALA A 15 -6.41 15.09 3.36
CA ALA A 15 -6.43 14.80 1.92
C ALA A 15 -5.66 13.53 1.43
N SER A 16 -5.21 12.67 2.34
CA SER A 16 -4.41 11.47 2.04
C SER A 16 -5.21 10.16 2.03
N ASP A 17 -6.54 10.24 2.09
CA ASP A 17 -7.36 9.05 1.98
C ASP A 17 -8.14 9.01 0.67
N TRP A 18 -8.55 7.80 0.25
CA TRP A 18 -9.34 7.64 -0.95
C TRP A 18 -10.79 8.11 -0.70
N ASP A 19 -11.24 9.02 -1.54
CA ASP A 19 -12.59 9.55 -1.48
C ASP A 19 -13.50 8.75 -2.39
N VAL A 20 -14.37 7.94 -1.78
CA VAL A 20 -15.33 7.09 -2.49
C VAL A 20 -16.35 7.91 -3.29
N SER A 21 -16.63 9.15 -2.89
CA SER A 21 -17.57 10.04 -3.61
C SER A 21 -17.00 10.55 -4.94
N ARG A 22 -15.66 10.55 -5.06
CA ARG A 22 -14.93 10.98 -6.26
C ARG A 22 -13.85 9.96 -6.64
N PRO A 23 -14.22 8.72 -7.00
CA PRO A 23 -13.32 7.58 -7.06
C PRO A 23 -12.15 7.79 -8.03
N PHE A 24 -12.41 8.26 -9.26
CA PHE A 24 -11.36 8.45 -10.27
C PHE A 24 -10.39 9.58 -9.94
N SER A 25 -10.89 10.75 -9.59
CA SER A 25 -10.04 11.92 -9.30
C SER A 25 -9.22 11.72 -8.03
N SER A 26 -9.80 11.10 -7.00
CA SER A 26 -9.07 10.77 -5.78
C SER A 26 -8.05 9.65 -6.01
N TYR A 27 -8.35 8.67 -6.86
CA TYR A 27 -7.43 7.60 -7.23
C TYR A 27 -6.16 8.15 -7.90
N LEU A 28 -6.32 8.94 -8.95
CA LEU A 28 -5.18 9.56 -9.65
C LEU A 28 -4.36 10.46 -8.72
N ARG A 29 -5.04 11.26 -7.90
CA ARG A 29 -4.37 12.10 -6.90
C ARG A 29 -3.56 11.27 -5.92
N LEU A 30 -4.10 10.13 -5.44
CA LEU A 30 -3.39 9.24 -4.52
C LEU A 30 -2.18 8.59 -5.17
N LEU A 31 -2.30 8.08 -6.40
CA LEU A 31 -1.17 7.53 -7.15
C LEU A 31 -0.06 8.57 -7.33
N LEU A 32 -0.42 9.79 -7.74
CA LEU A 32 0.54 10.88 -7.90
C LEU A 32 1.17 11.27 -6.56
N THR A 33 0.40 11.32 -5.48
CA THR A 33 0.93 11.64 -4.15
C THR A 33 1.88 10.57 -3.64
N LEU A 34 1.58 9.29 -3.86
CA LEU A 34 2.47 8.17 -3.52
C LEU A 34 3.76 8.20 -4.35
N LEU A 35 3.68 8.66 -5.59
CA LEU A 35 4.85 8.78 -6.47
C LEU A 35 5.73 9.98 -6.09
N VAL A 36 5.15 11.15 -5.86
CA VAL A 36 5.90 12.41 -5.74
C VAL A 36 6.17 12.80 -4.28
N HIS A 37 5.20 12.56 -3.38
CA HIS A 37 5.26 12.97 -1.98
C HIS A 37 4.90 11.85 -0.99
N PRO A 38 5.56 10.66 -1.06
CA PRO A 38 5.19 9.51 -0.27
C PRO A 38 5.28 9.75 1.24
N ALA A 39 6.29 10.47 1.71
CA ALA A 39 6.44 10.78 3.14
C ALA A 39 5.24 11.55 3.68
N ARG A 40 4.83 12.60 2.96
CA ARG A 40 3.66 13.42 3.32
C ARG A 40 2.37 12.60 3.29
N PHE A 41 2.22 11.70 2.33
CA PHE A 41 1.07 10.80 2.27
C PHE A 41 0.92 9.99 3.57
N PHE A 42 1.98 9.31 4.01
CA PHE A 42 1.93 8.46 5.22
C PHE A 42 1.86 9.26 6.51
N GLU A 43 2.39 10.49 6.57
CA GLU A 43 2.21 11.39 7.71
C GLU A 43 0.75 11.78 7.91
N LEU A 44 0.06 12.08 6.81
CA LEU A 44 -1.34 12.52 6.81
C LEU A 44 -2.33 11.35 6.78
N LEU A 45 -1.84 10.11 6.63
CA LEU A 45 -2.69 8.93 6.61
C LEU A 45 -3.47 8.81 7.92
N PRO A 46 -4.82 8.67 7.89
CA PRO A 46 -5.63 8.51 9.09
C PRO A 46 -5.19 7.31 9.93
N LYS A 47 -5.01 7.51 11.23
CA LYS A 47 -4.56 6.49 12.18
C LYS A 47 -5.75 5.71 12.78
N VAL A 48 -6.83 5.59 12.03
CA VAL A 48 -8.05 4.85 12.40
C VAL A 48 -8.07 3.51 11.68
N PRO A 49 -8.56 2.44 12.30
CA PRO A 49 -8.67 1.11 11.68
C PRO A 49 -9.85 1.04 10.69
N ASP A 50 -9.90 1.95 9.72
CA ASP A 50 -10.86 1.87 8.62
C ASP A 50 -10.32 0.95 7.54
N VAL A 51 -11.06 -0.10 7.24
CA VAL A 51 -10.71 -1.10 6.23
C VAL A 51 -11.35 -0.83 4.86
N ARG A 52 -12.38 0.03 4.80
CA ARG A 52 -13.16 0.23 3.57
C ARG A 52 -12.37 0.96 2.49
N ALA A 53 -11.84 2.15 2.81
CA ALA A 53 -11.12 2.97 1.84
C ALA A 53 -9.90 2.24 1.23
N PRO A 54 -8.98 1.62 2.01
CA PRO A 54 -7.85 0.89 1.43
C PRO A 54 -8.27 -0.40 0.69
N ALA A 55 -9.33 -1.10 1.13
CA ALA A 55 -9.83 -2.29 0.42
C ALA A 55 -10.39 -1.91 -0.97
N LEU A 56 -11.21 -0.88 -1.02
CA LEU A 56 -11.75 -0.37 -2.28
C LEU A 56 -10.66 0.20 -3.18
N PHE A 57 -9.65 0.86 -2.61
CA PHE A 57 -8.49 1.32 -3.37
C PHE A 57 -7.72 0.16 -4.01
N LEU A 58 -7.49 -0.94 -3.26
CA LEU A 58 -6.87 -2.16 -3.80
C LEU A 58 -7.69 -2.77 -4.94
N ALA A 59 -9.00 -2.93 -4.73
CA ALA A 59 -9.90 -3.48 -5.75
C ALA A 59 -9.89 -2.61 -7.01
N PHE A 60 -10.00 -1.30 -6.85
CA PHE A 60 -9.97 -0.36 -7.96
C PHE A 60 -8.61 -0.36 -8.69
N SER A 61 -7.51 -0.49 -7.95
CA SER A 61 -6.16 -0.59 -8.51
C SER A 61 -5.90 -1.89 -9.28
N GLY A 62 -6.55 -2.97 -8.90
CA GLY A 62 -6.47 -4.25 -9.62
C GLY A 62 -7.18 -4.25 -10.97
N PHE A 63 -8.14 -3.35 -11.17
CA PHE A 63 -8.96 -3.34 -12.39
C PHE A 63 -8.16 -3.10 -13.68
N PRO A 64 -7.24 -2.12 -13.79
CA PRO A 64 -6.40 -1.95 -14.98
C PRO A 64 -5.57 -3.19 -15.32
N ALA A 65 -4.96 -3.82 -14.32
CA ALA A 65 -4.21 -5.06 -14.53
C ALA A 65 -5.14 -6.19 -14.99
N ALA A 66 -6.32 -6.34 -14.40
CA ALA A 66 -7.30 -7.34 -14.79
C ALA A 66 -7.75 -7.18 -16.24
N VAL A 67 -8.00 -5.95 -16.69
CA VAL A 67 -8.35 -5.67 -18.09
C VAL A 67 -7.23 -6.10 -19.02
N VAL A 68 -5.98 -5.76 -18.73
CA VAL A 68 -4.84 -6.17 -19.57
C VAL A 68 -4.68 -7.69 -19.59
N TRP A 69 -4.75 -8.35 -18.43
CA TRP A 69 -4.65 -9.81 -18.35
C TRP A 69 -5.79 -10.53 -19.04
N PHE A 70 -6.99 -9.95 -19.05
CA PHE A 70 -8.13 -10.51 -19.81
C PHE A 70 -7.81 -10.64 -21.29
N PHE A 71 -7.24 -9.60 -21.89
CA PHE A 71 -6.88 -9.62 -23.31
C PHE A 71 -5.63 -10.44 -23.62
N LEU A 72 -4.68 -10.54 -22.69
CA LEU A 72 -3.44 -11.29 -22.92
C LEU A 72 -3.57 -12.79 -22.65
N ALA A 73 -4.34 -13.19 -21.62
CA ALA A 73 -4.33 -14.55 -21.10
C ALA A 73 -5.73 -15.07 -20.68
N GLY A 74 -6.79 -14.28 -20.92
CA GLY A 74 -8.16 -14.69 -20.69
C GLY A 74 -8.70 -14.39 -19.29
N LEU A 75 -9.89 -14.93 -19.02
CA LEU A 75 -10.69 -14.59 -17.82
C LEU A 75 -10.02 -15.00 -16.50
N TYR A 76 -9.41 -16.17 -16.44
CA TYR A 76 -8.85 -16.69 -15.18
C TYR A 76 -7.72 -15.79 -14.63
N PRO A 77 -6.65 -15.43 -15.38
CA PRO A 77 -5.65 -14.48 -14.90
C PRO A 77 -6.21 -13.10 -14.57
N ALA A 78 -7.22 -12.63 -15.29
CA ALA A 78 -7.89 -11.37 -14.99
C ALA A 78 -8.57 -11.40 -13.62
N LEU A 79 -9.31 -12.47 -13.30
CA LEU A 79 -9.94 -12.65 -12.00
C LEU A 79 -8.91 -12.77 -10.87
N VAL A 80 -7.82 -13.48 -11.11
CA VAL A 80 -6.71 -13.56 -10.15
C VAL A 80 -6.13 -12.18 -9.85
N ALA A 81 -5.85 -11.38 -10.89
CA ALA A 81 -5.31 -10.03 -10.75
C ALA A 81 -6.26 -9.07 -9.99
N LEU A 82 -7.57 -9.27 -10.14
CA LEU A 82 -8.58 -8.45 -9.49
C LEU A 82 -8.82 -8.85 -8.03
N VAL A 83 -8.92 -10.16 -7.76
CA VAL A 83 -9.39 -10.67 -6.46
C VAL A 83 -8.26 -10.95 -5.49
N LEU A 84 -7.15 -11.55 -5.96
CA LEU A 84 -6.07 -12.04 -5.11
C LEU A 84 -5.35 -10.95 -4.27
N PRO A 85 -5.15 -9.70 -4.75
CA PRO A 85 -4.45 -8.68 -3.97
C PRO A 85 -5.09 -8.38 -2.61
N LEU A 86 -6.41 -8.45 -2.51
CA LEU A 86 -7.12 -8.13 -1.27
C LEU A 86 -6.85 -9.19 -0.18
N PRO A 87 -7.13 -10.49 -0.35
CA PRO A 87 -6.83 -11.49 0.67
C PRO A 87 -5.32 -11.62 0.93
N LEU A 88 -4.47 -11.47 -0.10
CA LEU A 88 -3.02 -11.54 0.07
C LEU A 88 -2.46 -10.37 0.89
N SER A 89 -3.09 -9.21 0.85
CA SER A 89 -2.68 -8.04 1.64
C SER A 89 -2.72 -8.28 3.14
N VAL A 90 -3.62 -9.16 3.63
CA VAL A 90 -3.80 -9.42 5.06
C VAL A 90 -2.61 -10.18 5.67
N PRO A 91 -2.18 -11.35 5.15
CA PRO A 91 -1.00 -12.03 5.68
C PRO A 91 0.30 -11.21 5.49
N LEU A 92 0.44 -10.48 4.38
CA LEU A 92 1.55 -9.57 4.20
C LEU A 92 1.57 -8.48 5.28
N ALA A 93 0.41 -7.86 5.57
CA ALA A 93 0.33 -6.88 6.65
C ALA A 93 0.62 -7.51 8.02
N GLY A 94 0.27 -8.77 8.25
CA GLY A 94 0.65 -9.53 9.44
C GLY A 94 2.15 -9.63 9.60
N LEU A 95 2.86 -10.02 8.54
CA LEU A 95 4.32 -10.07 8.52
C LEU A 95 4.95 -8.70 8.84
N TYR A 96 4.45 -7.65 8.20
CA TYR A 96 4.94 -6.29 8.45
C TYR A 96 4.57 -5.79 9.84
N HIS A 97 3.43 -6.20 10.39
CA HIS A 97 3.03 -5.84 11.75
C HIS A 97 3.95 -6.45 12.81
N VAL A 98 4.44 -7.67 12.58
CA VAL A 98 5.48 -8.29 13.44
C VAL A 98 6.75 -7.44 13.46
N GLY A 99 7.22 -6.94 12.31
CA GLY A 99 8.35 -6.01 12.24
C GLY A 99 8.07 -4.63 12.87
N ALA A 100 6.80 -4.24 12.95
CA ALA A 100 6.35 -3.00 13.57
C ALA A 100 5.92 -3.16 15.05
N LEU A 101 6.18 -4.32 15.69
CA LEU A 101 5.85 -4.55 17.10
C LEU A 101 6.44 -3.46 17.99
N GLY A 102 5.64 -2.94 18.92
CA GLY A 102 5.96 -1.76 19.72
C GLY A 102 5.67 -0.43 19.02
N GLY A 103 5.09 -0.43 17.83
CA GLY A 103 4.51 0.74 17.20
C GLY A 103 3.31 1.30 17.97
N ARG A 104 2.90 2.51 17.59
CA ARG A 104 1.86 3.26 18.32
C ARG A 104 0.44 2.78 18.05
N TYR A 105 0.23 2.02 16.95
CA TYR A 105 -1.10 1.70 16.44
C TYR A 105 -1.23 0.19 16.17
N GLY A 106 -2.49 -0.29 16.18
CA GLY A 106 -2.80 -1.70 15.95
C GLY A 106 -2.67 -2.14 14.48
N PHE A 107 -2.92 -3.43 14.26
CA PHE A 107 -2.83 -4.11 12.95
C PHE A 107 -3.57 -3.37 11.81
N GLY A 108 -4.77 -2.84 12.07
CA GLY A 108 -5.56 -2.15 11.04
C GLY A 108 -4.83 -0.96 10.41
N VAL A 109 -4.00 -0.22 11.18
CA VAL A 109 -3.18 0.87 10.64
C VAL A 109 -2.00 0.34 9.82
N THR A 110 -1.38 -0.78 10.23
CA THR A 110 -0.34 -1.44 9.44
C THR A 110 -0.89 -1.93 8.11
N TRP A 111 -2.03 -2.62 8.14
CA TRP A 111 -2.67 -3.10 6.92
C TRP A 111 -3.01 -1.95 5.97
N ARG A 112 -3.58 -0.86 6.50
CA ARG A 112 -3.86 0.35 5.71
C ARG A 112 -2.58 0.93 5.08
N ALA A 113 -1.50 1.05 5.86
CA ALA A 113 -0.22 1.56 5.37
C ALA A 113 0.40 0.67 4.27
N LEU A 114 0.12 -0.64 4.26
CA LEU A 114 0.58 -1.57 3.25
C LEU A 114 -0.34 -1.63 2.02
N ALA A 115 -1.65 -1.49 2.21
CA ALA A 115 -2.64 -1.57 1.12
C ALA A 115 -2.39 -0.50 0.04
N TYR A 116 -1.97 0.70 0.42
CA TYR A 116 -1.67 1.76 -0.53
C TYR A 116 -0.43 1.49 -1.40
N PRO A 117 0.73 1.05 -0.87
CA PRO A 117 1.84 0.57 -1.68
C PRO A 117 1.47 -0.58 -2.63
N LEU A 118 0.72 -1.56 -2.15
CA LEU A 118 0.23 -2.65 -3.00
C LEU A 118 -0.67 -2.13 -4.12
N GLY A 119 -1.65 -1.29 -3.79
CA GLY A 119 -2.53 -0.67 -4.78
C GLY A 119 -1.78 0.22 -5.77
N PHE A 120 -0.68 0.85 -5.35
CA PHE A 120 0.18 1.61 -6.27
C PHE A 120 0.83 0.71 -7.34
N VAL A 121 1.24 -0.51 -6.99
CA VAL A 121 1.91 -1.44 -7.92
C VAL A 121 0.93 -2.08 -8.90
N LEU A 122 -0.31 -2.36 -8.47
CA LEU A 122 -1.26 -3.17 -9.24
C LEU A 122 -1.54 -2.68 -10.67
N PRO A 123 -1.78 -1.38 -10.95
CA PRO A 123 -2.05 -0.93 -12.32
C PRO A 123 -0.87 -1.16 -13.27
N PHE A 124 0.33 -1.31 -12.74
CA PHE A 124 1.54 -1.54 -13.52
C PHE A 124 1.91 -3.02 -13.63
N ALA A 125 1.21 -3.91 -12.92
CA ALA A 125 1.57 -5.34 -12.79
C ALA A 125 1.57 -6.08 -14.13
N ALA A 126 0.76 -5.66 -15.09
CA ALA A 126 0.68 -6.28 -16.41
C ALA A 126 1.73 -5.77 -17.41
N VAL A 127 2.46 -4.70 -17.09
CA VAL A 127 3.48 -4.10 -17.98
C VAL A 127 4.88 -4.47 -17.48
N PRO A 128 5.64 -5.37 -18.17
CA PRO A 128 6.84 -6.00 -17.60
C PRO A 128 7.88 -5.02 -17.04
N VAL A 129 8.30 -4.03 -17.84
CA VAL A 129 9.34 -3.06 -17.41
C VAL A 129 8.82 -2.15 -16.30
N VAL A 130 7.61 -1.60 -16.45
CA VAL A 130 7.01 -0.66 -15.48
C VAL A 130 6.70 -1.38 -14.17
N ARG A 131 6.30 -2.65 -14.23
CA ARG A 131 6.10 -3.49 -13.05
C ARG A 131 7.30 -3.52 -12.14
N TRP A 132 8.49 -3.76 -12.69
CA TRP A 132 9.72 -3.84 -11.89
C TRP A 132 10.09 -2.50 -11.27
N ALA A 133 9.91 -1.40 -12.01
CA ALA A 133 10.11 -0.05 -11.47
C ALA A 133 9.12 0.27 -10.33
N ALA A 134 7.84 -0.06 -10.50
CA ALA A 134 6.82 0.15 -9.48
C ALA A 134 7.07 -0.70 -8.22
N LEU A 135 7.47 -1.97 -8.39
CA LEU A 135 7.85 -2.86 -7.29
C LEU A 135 9.08 -2.35 -6.55
N ALA A 136 10.13 -1.94 -7.27
CA ALA A 136 11.33 -1.37 -6.66
C ALA A 136 11.01 -0.09 -5.87
N TRP A 137 10.20 0.80 -6.42
CA TRP A 137 9.73 2.02 -5.74
C TRP A 137 8.93 1.70 -4.47
N ALA A 138 8.00 0.75 -4.56
CA ALA A 138 7.21 0.33 -3.41
C ALA A 138 8.08 -0.28 -2.29
N ALA A 139 8.99 -1.18 -2.63
CA ALA A 139 9.86 -1.83 -1.66
C ALA A 139 10.89 -0.87 -1.04
N ALA A 140 11.56 -0.04 -1.86
CA ALA A 140 12.61 0.84 -1.38
C ALA A 140 12.09 2.05 -0.60
N LEU A 141 10.90 2.53 -0.92
CA LEU A 141 10.41 3.79 -0.38
C LEU A 141 9.04 3.68 0.29
N LEU A 142 8.01 3.16 -0.42
CA LEU A 142 6.64 3.22 0.09
C LEU A 142 6.45 2.35 1.33
N VAL A 143 6.96 1.12 1.33
CA VAL A 143 6.85 0.20 2.48
C VAL A 143 7.62 0.71 3.69
N PRO A 144 8.92 1.09 3.60
CA PRO A 144 9.65 1.67 4.71
C PRO A 144 8.97 2.92 5.30
N LEU A 145 8.60 3.87 4.44
CA LEU A 145 7.93 5.09 4.90
C LEU A 145 6.56 4.81 5.51
N GLY A 146 5.78 3.89 4.92
CA GLY A 146 4.49 3.49 5.43
C GLY A 146 4.57 2.98 6.86
N VAL A 147 5.52 2.08 7.14
CA VAL A 147 5.71 1.53 8.49
C VAL A 147 6.25 2.59 9.45
N VAL A 148 7.29 3.32 9.08
CA VAL A 148 7.90 4.35 9.95
C VAL A 148 6.92 5.47 10.28
N LYS A 149 6.25 6.05 9.29
CA LYS A 149 5.37 7.20 9.48
C LYS A 149 4.00 6.81 10.03
N ALA A 150 3.46 5.66 9.62
CA ALA A 150 2.16 5.21 10.10
C ALA A 150 2.26 4.66 11.53
N GLN A 151 3.28 3.86 11.87
CA GLN A 151 3.42 3.21 13.17
C GLN A 151 4.30 3.98 14.15
N GLY A 152 5.06 4.97 13.67
CA GLY A 152 5.98 5.74 14.51
C GLY A 152 7.15 4.93 15.06
N VAL A 153 7.56 3.89 14.32
CA VAL A 153 8.72 3.06 14.65
C VAL A 153 10.02 3.69 14.16
N PRO A 154 11.19 3.30 14.71
CA PRO A 154 12.48 3.79 14.25
C PRO A 154 12.75 3.48 12.77
N ALA A 155 13.47 4.38 12.09
CA ALA A 155 13.73 4.28 10.64
C ALA A 155 14.43 2.97 10.24
N TRP A 156 15.34 2.43 11.07
CA TRP A 156 16.04 1.18 10.78
C TRP A 156 15.10 -0.02 10.59
N ARG A 157 13.97 -0.07 11.33
CA ARG A 157 12.94 -1.11 11.14
C ARG A 157 12.25 -0.99 9.79
N GLY A 158 11.95 0.23 9.37
CA GLY A 158 11.41 0.48 8.03
C GLY A 158 12.38 -0.01 6.94
N ILE A 159 13.68 0.29 7.11
CA ILE A 159 14.73 -0.16 6.17
C ILE A 159 14.78 -1.69 6.11
N LEU A 160 14.78 -2.39 7.26
CA LEU A 160 14.77 -3.85 7.29
C LEU A 160 13.55 -4.42 6.57
N LEU A 161 12.36 -3.86 6.79
CA LEU A 161 11.14 -4.31 6.10
C LEU A 161 11.18 -4.01 4.60
N GLY A 162 11.79 -2.92 4.20
CA GLY A 162 12.05 -2.62 2.78
C GLY A 162 13.02 -3.64 2.15
N LEU A 163 14.07 -4.03 2.86
CA LEU A 163 15.00 -5.08 2.41
C LEU A 163 14.30 -6.45 2.29
N VAL A 164 13.43 -6.81 3.24
CA VAL A 164 12.61 -8.02 3.14
C VAL A 164 11.70 -7.97 1.92
N ALA A 165 11.03 -6.83 1.67
CA ALA A 165 10.22 -6.67 0.47
C ALA A 165 11.04 -6.81 -0.81
N ALA A 166 12.21 -6.19 -0.88
CA ALA A 166 13.12 -6.29 -2.03
C ALA A 166 13.60 -7.73 -2.23
N ALA A 167 13.97 -8.44 -1.17
CA ALA A 167 14.37 -9.85 -1.23
C ALA A 167 13.25 -10.75 -1.76
N LEU A 168 12.00 -10.54 -1.32
CA LEU A 168 10.84 -11.28 -1.83
C LEU A 168 10.60 -11.02 -3.32
N ILE A 169 10.76 -9.77 -3.77
CA ILE A 169 10.64 -9.41 -5.19
C ILE A 169 11.71 -10.11 -6.02
N VAL A 170 12.98 -10.07 -5.57
CA VAL A 170 14.09 -10.74 -6.26
C VAL A 170 13.88 -12.26 -6.29
N ALA A 171 13.50 -12.86 -5.16
CA ALA A 171 13.22 -14.29 -5.11
C ALA A 171 12.10 -14.70 -6.08
N THR A 172 11.03 -13.90 -6.17
CA THR A 172 9.94 -14.14 -7.13
C THR A 172 10.44 -14.01 -8.57
N ALA A 173 11.29 -13.02 -8.86
CA ALA A 173 11.83 -12.81 -10.20
C ALA A 173 12.76 -13.93 -10.68
N LEU A 174 13.39 -14.66 -9.75
CA LEU A 174 14.29 -15.80 -10.08
C LEU A 174 13.53 -17.11 -10.33
N VAL A 175 12.28 -17.18 -9.90
CA VAL A 175 11.43 -18.39 -10.03
C VAL A 175 10.51 -18.32 -11.26
N VAL A 176 10.23 -17.12 -11.77
CA VAL A 176 9.37 -16.87 -12.94
C VAL A 176 10.20 -16.59 -14.16
#